data_719154b9528a99a8b38ec60a5681baeb
#
_entry.id   719154b9528a99a8b38ec60a5681baeb
#
_cell.length_a   1.000
_cell.length_b   1.000
_cell.length_c   1.000
_cell.angle_alpha   90.00
_cell.angle_beta   90.00
_cell.angle_gamma   90.00
#
_symmetry.space_group_name_H-M   'P 1'
#
loop_
_entity.id
_entity.type
_entity.pdbx_description
1 polymer ?
#
loop_
_entity_poly.entity_id
_entity_poly.type
_entity_poly.pdbx_seq_one_letter_code
_entity_poly.pdbx_strand_id
1 'polypeptide(L)'
;MPQTTLSVVLEVAPESARPLLKIIEQVSGAEETWRPGDTELYSRLKWGVPSLHFMSMSVFHGADYDPIFVIEVNFDGPPGPFWAQLEATLGPNLRLMLRCCKRPADSSGPLYDAVTKTGTSYPVAPYLERKTLTPSVFHHGNRGLERARILNDADLFLATRTELAQADPTIPNPYRGITAQAIHKKLRAALLSKFPWLDTPAPARISPAERLVDLLKFSAFVFVALFCLSIPGLALAAIMTPWKFVILFGCAALLVGAFLWRIKAPRAGEGAPTRSGGLTVKSLSSENKLLSPANPWGLVFWVAVFLVAYVAVASAAIFVVSVPLSFAAALITGTVISDQLGSIICSVVLGLCSLAFTIPALVLWLRVLERRDSSQDAPPVDLRELRKMTHREDWIPQNHMGSVVLVKPGVLRMALFHAGHRGLGLLLRVQATDGYLGSMRTIHFAHWAFVNNSSRLMFFSNFDNSWDSYLDDFIEKAHGGLTLAWGSGVGFPPTRFLVLDGASHGRQFKAWARHSMAVSRFWFSAYKDLTVNQIERNARIADGLRKRTLTAKEADAWARDL
;
A
#
# COMPACT_ATOMS: atom_id res chain seq x y z
N MET A 1 16.81 -8.57 -1.16
CA MET A 1 16.57 -7.46 -2.14
C MET A 1 15.26 -6.74 -1.80
N PRO A 2 15.04 -5.49 -2.21
CA PRO A 2 13.75 -4.84 -2.00
C PRO A 2 12.67 -5.53 -2.83
N GLN A 3 11.50 -5.74 -2.23
CA GLN A 3 10.32 -6.20 -2.94
C GLN A 3 9.69 -5.04 -3.73
N THR A 4 9.31 -5.30 -4.95
CA THR A 4 8.79 -4.31 -5.89
C THR A 4 7.39 -4.71 -6.36
N THR A 5 6.49 -3.74 -6.37
CA THR A 5 5.11 -3.87 -6.89
C THR A 5 4.93 -2.87 -8.02
N LEU A 6 4.53 -3.36 -9.19
CA LEU A 6 4.31 -2.52 -10.38
C LEU A 6 3.05 -2.96 -11.12
N SER A 7 2.53 -2.07 -11.94
CA SER A 7 1.45 -2.39 -12.86
C SER A 7 1.69 -1.74 -14.21
N VAL A 8 1.28 -2.42 -15.28
CA VAL A 8 1.21 -1.86 -16.63
C VAL A 8 -0.27 -1.76 -16.99
N VAL A 9 -0.72 -0.57 -17.38
CA VAL A 9 -2.12 -0.30 -17.73
C VAL A 9 -2.19 0.20 -19.17
N LEU A 10 -2.96 -0.50 -19.99
CA LEU A 10 -3.08 -0.25 -21.43
C LEU A 10 -4.57 -0.17 -21.82
N GLU A 11 -4.91 0.80 -22.65
CA GLU A 11 -6.25 0.85 -23.25
C GLU A 11 -6.38 -0.21 -24.32
N VAL A 12 -7.52 -0.91 -24.33
CA VAL A 12 -7.81 -1.98 -25.27
C VAL A 12 -8.72 -1.46 -26.37
N ALA A 13 -8.48 -1.85 -27.61
CA ALA A 13 -9.42 -1.61 -28.70
C ALA A 13 -10.71 -2.41 -28.42
N PRO A 14 -11.90 -1.79 -28.37
CA PRO A 14 -13.13 -2.45 -27.93
C PRO A 14 -13.41 -3.77 -28.66
N GLU A 15 -13.17 -3.81 -29.98
CA GLU A 15 -13.32 -5.00 -30.82
C GLU A 15 -12.33 -6.12 -30.48
N SER A 16 -11.19 -5.76 -29.89
CA SER A 16 -10.11 -6.69 -29.52
C SER A 16 -10.20 -7.20 -28.07
N ALA A 17 -11.17 -6.74 -27.28
CA ALA A 17 -11.30 -7.16 -25.88
C ALA A 17 -11.55 -8.66 -25.72
N ARG A 18 -12.42 -9.27 -26.57
CA ARG A 18 -12.66 -10.72 -26.56
C ARG A 18 -11.46 -11.55 -27.03
N PRO A 19 -10.78 -11.21 -28.15
CA PRO A 19 -9.51 -11.82 -28.51
C PRO A 19 -8.47 -11.77 -27.38
N LEU A 20 -8.30 -10.62 -26.73
CA LEU A 20 -7.38 -10.45 -25.61
C LEU A 20 -7.69 -11.41 -24.45
N LEU A 21 -8.96 -11.50 -24.05
CA LEU A 21 -9.38 -12.44 -23.00
C LEU A 21 -9.04 -13.90 -23.35
N LYS A 22 -9.24 -14.32 -24.61
CA LYS A 22 -8.86 -15.67 -25.07
C LYS A 22 -7.35 -15.91 -24.99
N ILE A 23 -6.52 -14.93 -25.35
CA ILE A 23 -5.06 -15.05 -25.24
C ILE A 23 -4.66 -15.19 -23.76
N ILE A 24 -5.25 -14.40 -22.86
CA ILE A 24 -4.99 -14.48 -21.42
C ILE A 24 -5.40 -15.87 -20.88
N GLU A 25 -6.57 -16.36 -21.25
CA GLU A 25 -7.06 -17.70 -20.84
C GLU A 25 -6.15 -18.82 -21.37
N GLN A 26 -5.61 -18.72 -22.57
CA GLN A 26 -4.64 -19.68 -23.11
C GLN A 26 -3.34 -19.69 -22.29
N VAL A 27 -2.85 -18.50 -21.88
CA VAL A 27 -1.68 -18.41 -21.01
C VAL A 27 -1.99 -19.01 -19.63
N SER A 28 -3.17 -18.73 -19.07
CA SER A 28 -3.63 -19.31 -17.80
C SER A 28 -3.68 -20.83 -17.87
N GLY A 29 -4.32 -21.37 -18.89
CA GLY A 29 -4.42 -22.82 -19.08
C GLY A 29 -3.04 -23.50 -19.22
N ALA A 30 -2.08 -22.85 -19.88
CA ALA A 30 -0.73 -23.35 -20.02
C ALA A 30 0.05 -23.37 -18.68
N GLU A 31 -0.27 -22.45 -17.75
CA GLU A 31 0.32 -22.44 -16.40
C GLU A 31 -0.43 -23.34 -15.40
N GLU A 32 -1.72 -23.62 -15.62
CA GLU A 32 -2.57 -24.44 -14.74
C GLU A 32 -2.51 -25.94 -15.06
N THR A 33 -2.03 -26.35 -16.24
CA THR A 33 -1.95 -27.76 -16.67
C THR A 33 -0.90 -28.58 -15.92
N TRP A 34 -0.23 -28.02 -14.94
CA TRP A 34 0.69 -28.75 -14.10
C TRP A 34 -0.02 -29.79 -13.23
N ARG A 35 0.38 -31.05 -13.36
CA ARG A 35 -0.03 -32.15 -12.49
C ARG A 35 1.11 -32.51 -11.53
N PRO A 36 0.83 -32.82 -10.25
CA PRO A 36 1.84 -33.37 -9.36
C PRO A 36 2.42 -34.66 -9.97
N GLY A 37 3.71 -34.68 -10.24
CA GLY A 37 4.40 -35.82 -10.87
C GLY A 37 4.92 -35.56 -12.29
N ASP A 38 4.45 -34.54 -12.98
CA ASP A 38 5.07 -34.08 -14.21
C ASP A 38 6.39 -33.40 -13.86
N THR A 39 7.49 -34.11 -13.99
CA THR A 39 8.81 -33.55 -13.90
C THR A 39 9.01 -32.58 -15.05
N GLU A 40 9.31 -31.35 -14.72
CA GLU A 40 10.04 -30.37 -15.51
C GLU A 40 9.34 -29.36 -16.37
N LEU A 41 8.04 -29.39 -16.68
CA LEU A 41 7.55 -28.48 -17.70
C LEU A 41 6.71 -27.30 -17.25
N TYR A 42 6.66 -26.86 -16.03
CA TYR A 42 5.50 -26.44 -15.57
C TYR A 42 5.28 -25.42 -14.62
N SER A 43 5.19 -24.47 -14.71
CA SER A 43 4.96 -23.08 -14.70
C SER A 43 6.21 -22.42 -15.26
N ARG A 44 6.13 -22.03 -16.51
CA ARG A 44 7.21 -21.26 -17.16
C ARG A 44 7.62 -20.08 -16.31
N LEU A 45 6.65 -19.44 -15.64
CA LEU A 45 6.90 -18.31 -14.73
C LEU A 45 7.65 -18.72 -13.46
N LYS A 46 7.36 -19.89 -12.90
CA LYS A 46 8.05 -20.36 -11.69
C LYS A 46 9.56 -20.48 -11.89
N TRP A 47 9.98 -20.93 -13.04
CA TRP A 47 11.38 -21.18 -13.38
C TRP A 47 12.01 -20.05 -14.19
N GLY A 48 11.26 -19.47 -15.13
CA GLY A 48 11.76 -18.41 -16.02
C GLY A 48 11.86 -17.05 -15.33
N VAL A 49 11.07 -16.81 -14.27
CA VAL A 49 11.07 -15.55 -13.50
C VAL A 49 11.22 -15.85 -12.00
N PRO A 50 12.43 -16.21 -11.54
CA PRO A 50 12.67 -16.67 -10.17
C PRO A 50 12.45 -15.61 -9.10
N SER A 51 12.36 -14.33 -9.46
CA SER A 51 12.06 -13.24 -8.53
C SER A 51 10.56 -13.00 -8.34
N LEU A 52 9.69 -13.58 -9.16
CA LEU A 52 8.26 -13.30 -9.17
C LEU A 52 7.53 -13.96 -8.00
N HIS A 53 6.82 -13.18 -7.19
CA HIS A 53 5.91 -13.65 -6.14
C HIS A 53 4.50 -13.88 -6.70
N PHE A 54 3.89 -12.82 -7.23
CA PHE A 54 2.53 -12.83 -7.78
C PHE A 54 2.48 -12.06 -9.09
N MET A 55 1.60 -12.52 -9.97
CA MET A 55 1.29 -11.83 -11.22
C MET A 55 -0.17 -12.04 -11.58
N SER A 56 -0.84 -10.99 -12.04
CA SER A 56 -2.19 -11.09 -12.56
C SER A 56 -2.34 -10.36 -13.88
N MET A 57 -3.30 -10.81 -14.69
CA MET A 57 -3.74 -10.17 -15.92
C MET A 57 -5.25 -10.06 -15.91
N SER A 58 -5.76 -8.84 -15.98
CA SER A 58 -7.18 -8.55 -15.88
C SER A 58 -7.60 -7.53 -16.95
N VAL A 59 -8.82 -7.67 -17.46
CA VAL A 59 -9.44 -6.70 -18.36
C VAL A 59 -10.66 -6.12 -17.67
N PHE A 60 -10.66 -4.81 -17.47
CA PHE A 60 -11.76 -4.08 -16.86
C PHE A 60 -12.59 -3.40 -17.94
N HIS A 61 -13.89 -3.71 -17.96
CA HIS A 61 -14.85 -3.13 -18.86
C HIS A 61 -15.58 -1.97 -18.17
N GLY A 62 -15.76 -0.85 -18.86
CA GLY A 62 -16.59 0.26 -18.40
C GLY A 62 -17.76 0.47 -19.38
N ALA A 63 -18.90 0.99 -18.89
CA ALA A 63 -20.04 1.32 -19.75
C ALA A 63 -19.70 2.47 -20.71
N ASP A 64 -18.94 3.46 -20.22
CA ASP A 64 -18.68 4.74 -20.91
C ASP A 64 -17.23 4.90 -21.36
N TYR A 65 -16.39 3.88 -21.17
CA TYR A 65 -14.95 3.95 -21.44
C TYR A 65 -14.45 2.69 -22.13
N ASP A 66 -13.42 2.86 -22.94
CA ASP A 66 -12.71 1.72 -23.50
C ASP A 66 -12.19 0.79 -22.42
N PRO A 67 -12.21 -0.52 -22.69
CA PRO A 67 -11.66 -1.49 -21.75
C PRO A 67 -10.17 -1.21 -21.46
N ILE A 68 -9.74 -1.48 -20.24
CA ILE A 68 -8.32 -1.42 -19.88
C ILE A 68 -7.79 -2.79 -19.54
N PHE A 69 -6.60 -3.09 -20.04
CA PHE A 69 -5.83 -4.27 -19.71
C PHE A 69 -4.80 -3.91 -18.67
N VAL A 70 -4.78 -4.66 -17.58
CA VAL A 70 -3.84 -4.46 -16.47
C VAL A 70 -3.01 -5.71 -16.27
N ILE A 71 -1.69 -5.54 -16.27
CA ILE A 71 -0.72 -6.53 -15.82
C ILE A 71 -0.21 -6.04 -14.46
N GLU A 72 -0.48 -6.79 -13.41
CA GLU A 72 0.01 -6.54 -12.06
C GLU A 72 1.11 -7.53 -11.74
N VAL A 73 2.22 -7.05 -11.14
CA VAL A 73 3.38 -7.87 -10.79
C VAL A 73 3.96 -7.49 -9.43
N ASN A 74 4.33 -8.52 -8.66
CA ASN A 74 4.99 -8.40 -7.37
C ASN A 74 6.24 -9.30 -7.38
N PHE A 75 7.43 -8.71 -7.25
CA PHE A 75 8.70 -9.43 -7.42
C PHE A 75 9.82 -8.87 -6.56
N ASP A 76 10.92 -9.62 -6.45
CA ASP A 76 12.15 -9.19 -5.78
C ASP A 76 13.08 -8.48 -6.76
N GLY A 77 13.64 -7.36 -6.31
CA GLY A 77 14.70 -6.66 -7.03
C GLY A 77 14.24 -5.55 -7.98
N PRO A 78 15.12 -5.10 -8.89
CA PRO A 78 14.88 -3.98 -9.79
C PRO A 78 14.02 -4.38 -11.01
N PRO A 79 13.28 -3.42 -11.63
CA PRO A 79 12.37 -3.69 -12.74
C PRO A 79 13.02 -4.23 -14.02
N GLY A 80 14.18 -3.70 -14.43
CA GLY A 80 14.80 -4.04 -15.70
C GLY A 80 15.07 -5.55 -15.89
N PRO A 81 15.80 -6.21 -14.97
CA PRO A 81 16.01 -7.66 -15.02
C PRO A 81 14.71 -8.45 -14.99
N PHE A 82 13.72 -8.00 -14.22
CA PHE A 82 12.41 -8.63 -14.14
C PHE A 82 11.70 -8.62 -15.51
N TRP A 83 11.61 -7.46 -16.17
CA TRP A 83 10.96 -7.35 -17.47
C TRP A 83 11.66 -8.18 -18.54
N ALA A 84 12.99 -8.25 -18.52
CA ALA A 84 13.77 -9.08 -19.42
C ALA A 84 13.48 -10.58 -19.22
N GLN A 85 13.40 -11.05 -17.98
CA GLN A 85 13.03 -12.44 -17.66
C GLN A 85 11.59 -12.76 -18.08
N LEU A 86 10.67 -11.83 -17.83
CA LEU A 86 9.27 -11.99 -18.24
C LEU A 86 9.13 -12.07 -19.76
N GLU A 87 9.88 -11.24 -20.50
CA GLU A 87 9.92 -11.31 -21.95
C GLU A 87 10.49 -12.64 -22.45
N ALA A 88 11.59 -13.11 -21.88
CA ALA A 88 12.15 -14.43 -22.24
C ALA A 88 11.14 -15.58 -22.04
N THR A 89 10.26 -15.43 -21.04
CA THR A 89 9.27 -16.46 -20.66
C THR A 89 7.98 -16.34 -21.46
N LEU A 90 7.42 -15.14 -21.59
CA LEU A 90 6.08 -14.88 -22.15
C LEU A 90 6.10 -13.92 -23.36
N GLY A 91 7.24 -13.53 -23.88
CA GLY A 91 7.37 -12.49 -24.92
C GLY A 91 6.41 -12.65 -26.11
N PRO A 92 6.30 -13.83 -26.75
CA PRO A 92 5.34 -14.05 -27.84
C PRO A 92 3.89 -13.78 -27.43
N ASN A 93 3.47 -14.23 -26.25
CA ASN A 93 2.13 -14.02 -25.73
C ASN A 93 1.87 -12.55 -25.40
N LEU A 94 2.84 -11.89 -24.74
CA LEU A 94 2.78 -10.44 -24.44
C LEU A 94 2.63 -9.62 -25.71
N ARG A 95 3.37 -9.95 -26.77
CA ARG A 95 3.28 -9.27 -28.06
C ARG A 95 1.89 -9.42 -28.70
N LEU A 96 1.28 -10.62 -28.61
CA LEU A 96 -0.09 -10.84 -29.09
C LEU A 96 -1.10 -10.03 -28.29
N MET A 97 -0.94 -9.94 -26.94
CA MET A 97 -1.80 -9.13 -26.09
C MET A 97 -1.66 -7.64 -26.41
N LEU A 98 -0.43 -7.15 -26.64
CA LEU A 98 -0.18 -5.75 -27.01
C LEU A 98 -0.86 -5.34 -28.31
N ARG A 99 -0.96 -6.26 -29.30
CA ARG A 99 -1.69 -6.00 -30.55
C ARG A 99 -3.20 -5.77 -30.34
N CYS A 100 -3.76 -6.23 -29.23
CA CYS A 100 -5.15 -5.97 -28.85
C CYS A 100 -5.34 -4.60 -28.20
N CYS A 101 -4.25 -3.94 -27.82
CA CYS A 101 -4.27 -2.65 -27.15
C CYS A 101 -4.24 -1.51 -28.17
N LYS A 102 -4.74 -0.34 -27.77
CA LYS A 102 -4.66 0.87 -28.56
C LYS A 102 -3.22 1.39 -28.62
N ARG A 103 -2.88 1.95 -29.77
CA ARG A 103 -1.63 2.70 -29.91
C ARG A 103 -1.66 3.91 -28.97
N PRO A 104 -0.69 4.07 -28.07
CA PRO A 104 -0.65 5.22 -27.18
C PRO A 104 -0.37 6.52 -27.96
N ALA A 105 -1.01 7.62 -27.52
CA ALA A 105 -0.81 8.94 -28.12
C ALA A 105 0.44 9.66 -27.58
N ASP A 106 1.05 9.14 -26.53
CA ASP A 106 2.24 9.72 -25.90
C ASP A 106 3.56 9.31 -26.62
N SER A 107 4.70 9.72 -26.07
CA SER A 107 6.03 9.45 -26.60
C SER A 107 6.41 7.96 -26.69
N SER A 108 5.56 7.05 -26.20
CA SER A 108 5.78 5.60 -26.33
C SER A 108 5.16 5.00 -27.61
N GLY A 109 4.45 5.79 -28.42
CA GLY A 109 3.84 5.35 -29.69
C GLY A 109 4.81 4.70 -30.68
N PRO A 110 5.96 5.28 -30.99
CA PRO A 110 6.95 4.65 -31.87
C PRO A 110 7.47 3.30 -31.34
N LEU A 111 7.63 3.18 -30.02
CA LEU A 111 8.06 1.95 -29.38
C LEU A 111 6.95 0.88 -29.47
N TYR A 112 5.68 1.28 -29.28
CA TYR A 112 4.53 0.41 -29.51
C TYR A 112 4.49 -0.13 -30.95
N ASP A 113 4.67 0.73 -31.94
CA ASP A 113 4.70 0.33 -33.34
C ASP A 113 5.81 -0.69 -33.63
N ALA A 114 7.01 -0.49 -33.04
CA ALA A 114 8.13 -1.41 -33.19
C ALA A 114 7.85 -2.79 -32.59
N VAL A 115 7.24 -2.86 -31.38
CA VAL A 115 6.99 -4.13 -30.67
C VAL A 115 5.77 -4.88 -31.22
N THR A 116 4.81 -4.20 -31.85
CA THR A 116 3.57 -4.82 -32.37
C THR A 116 3.64 -5.18 -33.85
N LYS A 117 4.66 -4.71 -34.58
CA LYS A 117 4.88 -5.01 -36.01
C LYS A 117 4.91 -6.52 -36.25
N THR A 118 4.25 -6.99 -37.31
CA THR A 118 4.26 -8.41 -37.67
C THR A 118 5.67 -8.87 -38.04
N GLY A 119 6.10 -10.01 -37.51
CA GLY A 119 7.44 -10.57 -37.77
C GLY A 119 8.60 -9.84 -37.07
N THR A 120 8.32 -8.90 -36.18
CA THR A 120 9.37 -8.17 -35.47
C THR A 120 10.04 -9.04 -34.41
N SER A 121 11.36 -8.88 -34.27
CA SER A 121 12.17 -9.37 -33.15
C SER A 121 12.43 -8.31 -32.09
N TYR A 122 11.86 -7.11 -32.22
CA TYR A 122 12.07 -6.01 -31.28
C TYR A 122 11.61 -6.40 -29.87
N PRO A 123 12.41 -6.17 -28.82
CA PRO A 123 12.06 -6.59 -27.46
C PRO A 123 10.84 -5.86 -26.91
N VAL A 124 10.00 -6.59 -26.17
CA VAL A 124 8.77 -6.07 -25.53
C VAL A 124 9.08 -5.38 -24.19
N ALA A 125 10.09 -5.85 -23.47
CA ALA A 125 10.44 -5.36 -22.15
C ALA A 125 10.60 -3.82 -22.07
N PRO A 126 11.30 -3.13 -22.98
CA PRO A 126 11.44 -1.67 -22.93
C PRO A 126 10.10 -0.93 -23.03
N TYR A 127 9.13 -1.48 -23.78
CA TYR A 127 7.80 -0.89 -23.87
C TYR A 127 7.03 -1.07 -22.56
N LEU A 128 7.05 -2.27 -21.97
CA LEU A 128 6.39 -2.53 -20.68
C LEU A 128 7.00 -1.68 -19.57
N GLU A 129 8.33 -1.57 -19.53
CA GLU A 129 9.03 -0.72 -18.56
C GLU A 129 8.62 0.74 -18.69
N ARG A 130 8.50 1.26 -19.93
CA ARG A 130 8.03 2.63 -20.20
C ARG A 130 6.59 2.87 -19.76
N LYS A 131 5.73 1.83 -19.80
CA LYS A 131 4.31 1.88 -19.39
C LYS A 131 4.08 1.51 -17.94
N THR A 132 5.13 1.23 -17.20
CA THR A 132 5.04 0.86 -15.79
C THR A 132 4.53 2.01 -14.93
N LEU A 133 3.53 1.72 -14.10
CA LEU A 133 3.02 2.58 -13.06
C LEU A 133 3.52 2.12 -11.69
N THR A 134 4.00 3.09 -10.91
CA THR A 134 4.35 2.86 -9.52
C THR A 134 3.12 3.03 -8.62
N PRO A 135 2.96 2.24 -7.56
CA PRO A 135 1.84 2.38 -6.65
C PRO A 135 1.89 3.70 -5.86
N SER A 136 0.73 4.29 -5.64
CA SER A 136 0.55 5.44 -4.72
C SER A 136 0.59 4.99 -3.26
N VAL A 137 0.01 3.82 -2.99
CA VAL A 137 0.07 3.11 -1.69
C VAL A 137 0.36 1.66 -1.98
N PHE A 138 1.22 1.04 -1.20
CA PHE A 138 1.42 -0.40 -1.25
C PHE A 138 1.76 -0.98 0.11
N HIS A 139 1.44 -2.26 0.28
CA HIS A 139 1.73 -3.08 1.44
C HIS A 139 2.30 -4.43 1.01
N HIS A 140 3.36 -4.85 1.68
CA HIS A 140 3.93 -6.20 1.56
C HIS A 140 3.76 -6.92 2.90
N GLY A 141 2.98 -8.00 2.92
CA GLY A 141 2.68 -8.75 4.14
C GLY A 141 3.91 -9.38 4.76
N ASN A 142 4.77 -9.96 3.94
CA ASN A 142 6.02 -10.58 4.38
C ASN A 142 7.23 -9.73 3.96
N ARG A 143 7.22 -8.44 4.32
CA ARG A 143 8.26 -7.48 3.93
C ARG A 143 9.66 -7.98 4.27
N GLY A 144 10.55 -7.92 3.27
CA GLY A 144 11.95 -8.33 3.39
C GLY A 144 12.18 -9.85 3.35
N LEU A 145 11.15 -10.65 3.09
CA LEU A 145 11.31 -12.07 2.76
C LEU A 145 11.29 -12.23 1.23
N GLU A 146 12.43 -12.53 0.66
CA GLU A 146 12.57 -12.86 -0.75
C GLU A 146 11.87 -14.18 -1.07
N ARG A 147 11.39 -14.35 -2.31
CA ARG A 147 10.72 -15.57 -2.76
C ARG A 147 11.56 -16.82 -2.47
N ALA A 148 12.85 -16.80 -2.81
CA ALA A 148 13.74 -17.93 -2.58
C ALA A 148 13.80 -18.32 -1.08
N ARG A 149 13.83 -17.32 -0.19
CA ARG A 149 13.80 -17.55 1.25
C ARG A 149 12.47 -18.13 1.70
N ILE A 150 11.33 -17.63 1.21
CA ILE A 150 10.00 -18.15 1.55
C ILE A 150 9.90 -19.65 1.20
N LEU A 151 10.37 -20.03 0.01
CA LEU A 151 10.36 -21.43 -0.43
C LEU A 151 11.32 -22.30 0.39
N ASN A 152 12.55 -21.85 0.61
CA ASN A 152 13.54 -22.58 1.42
C ASN A 152 13.08 -22.77 2.88
N ASP A 153 12.47 -21.74 3.49
CA ASP A 153 11.95 -21.81 4.85
C ASP A 153 10.73 -22.76 4.92
N ALA A 154 9.92 -22.86 3.85
CA ALA A 154 8.82 -23.82 3.76
C ALA A 154 9.33 -25.27 3.64
N ASP A 155 10.34 -25.52 2.80
CA ASP A 155 10.97 -26.84 2.66
C ASP A 155 11.62 -27.28 3.97
N LEU A 156 12.28 -26.37 4.67
CA LEU A 156 12.83 -26.61 5.99
C LEU A 156 11.74 -26.98 7.01
N PHE A 157 10.59 -26.25 6.98
CA PHE A 157 9.47 -26.57 7.87
C PHE A 157 8.92 -27.97 7.61
N LEU A 158 8.71 -28.36 6.35
CA LEU A 158 8.26 -29.70 5.99
C LEU A 158 9.24 -30.77 6.48
N ALA A 159 10.55 -30.56 6.27
CA ALA A 159 11.57 -31.46 6.78
C ALA A 159 11.57 -31.55 8.31
N THR A 160 11.39 -30.41 9.00
CA THR A 160 11.25 -30.34 10.46
C THR A 160 10.05 -31.15 10.95
N ARG A 161 8.89 -31.02 10.29
CA ARG A 161 7.68 -31.79 10.61
C ARG A 161 7.87 -33.28 10.39
N THR A 162 8.53 -33.68 9.30
CA THR A 162 8.85 -35.08 9.00
C THR A 162 9.77 -35.67 10.07
N GLU A 163 10.81 -34.94 10.49
CA GLU A 163 11.74 -35.35 11.51
C GLU A 163 11.06 -35.54 12.89
N LEU A 164 10.17 -34.59 13.25
CA LEU A 164 9.41 -34.64 14.50
C LEU A 164 8.37 -35.76 14.54
N ALA A 165 7.76 -36.07 13.39
CA ALA A 165 6.67 -37.04 13.31
C ALA A 165 7.13 -38.47 13.51
N GLN A 166 8.38 -38.78 13.18
CA GLN A 166 9.01 -40.11 13.21
C GLN A 166 8.06 -41.25 12.87
N ALA A 167 8.14 -41.75 11.64
CA ALA A 167 7.13 -42.63 11.05
C ALA A 167 7.08 -44.05 11.66
N ASP A 168 8.12 -44.48 12.40
CA ASP A 168 8.17 -45.84 12.96
C ASP A 168 7.60 -45.87 14.40
N PRO A 169 6.41 -46.46 14.60
CA PRO A 169 5.80 -46.54 15.92
C PRO A 169 6.52 -47.48 16.89
N THR A 170 7.45 -48.30 16.41
CA THR A 170 8.21 -49.24 17.25
C THR A 170 9.41 -48.59 17.94
N ILE A 171 9.86 -47.43 17.47
CA ILE A 171 10.98 -46.66 18.02
C ILE A 171 10.45 -45.50 18.88
N PRO A 172 10.90 -45.36 20.14
CA PRO A 172 10.53 -44.20 20.97
C PRO A 172 10.90 -42.88 20.25
N ASN A 173 9.93 -41.95 20.11
CA ASN A 173 10.21 -40.67 19.50
C ASN A 173 11.22 -39.87 20.32
N PRO A 174 12.42 -39.55 19.81
CA PRO A 174 13.51 -38.93 20.54
C PRO A 174 13.26 -37.48 20.94
N TYR A 175 12.14 -36.88 20.47
CA TYR A 175 11.71 -35.51 20.75
C TYR A 175 10.66 -35.44 21.87
N ARG A 176 10.12 -36.58 22.33
CA ARG A 176 9.13 -36.58 23.42
C ARG A 176 9.80 -36.51 24.78
N GLY A 177 9.23 -35.71 25.68
CA GLY A 177 9.67 -35.63 27.08
C GLY A 177 10.98 -34.88 27.32
N ILE A 178 11.55 -34.23 26.33
CA ILE A 178 12.75 -33.40 26.42
C ILE A 178 12.43 -31.92 26.37
N THR A 179 13.35 -31.07 26.86
CA THR A 179 13.22 -29.63 26.88
C THR A 179 13.23 -29.03 25.45
N ALA A 180 12.61 -27.88 25.27
CA ALA A 180 12.63 -27.17 24.00
C ALA A 180 14.04 -26.88 23.47
N GLN A 181 14.99 -26.59 24.36
CA GLN A 181 16.41 -26.45 24.00
C GLN A 181 17.02 -27.74 23.44
N ALA A 182 16.67 -28.90 24.04
CA ALA A 182 17.15 -30.21 23.59
C ALA A 182 16.51 -30.57 22.23
N ILE A 183 15.23 -30.24 22.02
CA ILE A 183 14.55 -30.37 20.73
C ILE A 183 15.27 -29.54 19.68
N HIS A 184 15.51 -28.26 19.93
CA HIS A 184 16.21 -27.36 19.01
C HIS A 184 17.60 -27.91 18.62
N LYS A 185 18.41 -28.34 19.60
CA LYS A 185 19.75 -28.88 19.35
C LYS A 185 19.71 -30.14 18.47
N LYS A 186 18.79 -31.06 18.75
CA LYS A 186 18.63 -32.30 17.96
C LYS A 186 18.14 -32.02 16.55
N LEU A 187 17.10 -31.22 16.40
CA LEU A 187 16.58 -30.86 15.08
C LEU A 187 17.62 -30.14 14.21
N ARG A 188 18.35 -29.19 14.81
CA ARG A 188 19.42 -28.50 14.08
C ARG A 188 20.50 -29.48 13.61
N ALA A 189 20.92 -30.43 14.46
CA ALA A 189 21.92 -31.44 14.09
C ALA A 189 21.41 -32.36 12.96
N ALA A 190 20.14 -32.80 13.02
CA ALA A 190 19.55 -33.66 12.01
C ALA A 190 19.37 -32.98 10.65
N LEU A 191 19.03 -31.67 10.66
CA LEU A 191 18.70 -30.93 9.44
C LEU A 191 19.89 -30.22 8.80
N LEU A 192 21.01 -30.03 9.51
CA LEU A 192 22.16 -29.26 9.05
C LEU A 192 22.79 -29.83 7.76
N SER A 193 22.85 -31.16 7.63
CA SER A 193 23.39 -31.82 6.43
C SER A 193 22.53 -31.56 5.18
N LYS A 194 21.22 -31.49 5.36
CA LYS A 194 20.26 -31.24 4.29
C LYS A 194 20.14 -29.75 3.97
N PHE A 195 20.32 -28.89 4.97
CA PHE A 195 20.19 -27.42 4.86
C PHE A 195 21.46 -26.72 5.38
N PRO A 196 22.59 -26.78 4.64
CA PRO A 196 23.87 -26.21 5.09
C PRO A 196 23.81 -24.71 5.39
N TRP A 197 22.88 -24.00 4.78
CA TRP A 197 22.64 -22.57 5.00
C TRP A 197 22.16 -22.23 6.43
N LEU A 198 21.79 -23.20 7.25
CA LEU A 198 21.50 -23.01 8.68
C LEU A 198 22.72 -22.55 9.47
N ASP A 199 23.94 -22.77 8.99
CA ASP A 199 25.15 -22.23 9.63
C ASP A 199 25.44 -20.76 9.30
N THR A 200 24.68 -20.17 8.38
CA THR A 200 24.81 -18.75 8.04
C THR A 200 23.80 -17.92 8.85
N PRO A 201 24.20 -16.74 9.34
CA PRO A 201 23.26 -15.84 10.01
C PRO A 201 22.06 -15.50 9.14
N ALA A 202 20.89 -15.31 9.75
CA ALA A 202 19.71 -14.86 9.03
C ALA A 202 19.95 -13.45 8.47
N PRO A 203 19.70 -13.22 7.17
CA PRO A 203 19.76 -11.87 6.61
C PRO A 203 18.68 -11.00 7.29
N ALA A 204 19.05 -9.77 7.64
CA ALA A 204 18.10 -8.82 8.20
C ALA A 204 17.00 -8.51 7.17
N ARG A 205 15.73 -8.64 7.58
CA ARG A 205 14.57 -8.37 6.71
C ARG A 205 14.54 -6.91 6.27
N ILE A 206 14.68 -6.01 7.21
CA ILE A 206 14.69 -4.56 7.00
C ILE A 206 15.87 -4.00 7.76
N SER A 207 16.77 -3.31 7.07
CA SER A 207 17.94 -2.72 7.70
C SER A 207 17.54 -1.53 8.61
N PRO A 208 18.30 -1.25 9.68
CA PRO A 208 18.07 -0.05 10.50
C PRO A 208 18.09 1.25 9.69
N ALA A 209 18.95 1.32 8.67
CA ALA A 209 19.04 2.45 7.76
C ALA A 209 17.74 2.64 6.95
N GLU A 210 17.15 1.55 6.43
CA GLU A 210 15.88 1.60 5.71
C GLU A 210 14.75 2.09 6.63
N ARG A 211 14.68 1.59 7.87
CA ARG A 211 13.69 2.06 8.88
C ARG A 211 13.83 3.55 9.18
N LEU A 212 15.07 4.02 9.31
CA LEU A 212 15.34 5.45 9.53
C LEU A 212 14.91 6.28 8.31
N VAL A 213 15.23 5.85 7.10
CA VAL A 213 14.83 6.54 5.87
C VAL A 213 13.32 6.59 5.72
N ASP A 214 12.59 5.50 6.02
CA ASP A 214 11.12 5.49 6.01
C ASP A 214 10.54 6.48 7.03
N LEU A 215 11.10 6.53 8.24
CA LEU A 215 10.69 7.48 9.27
C LEU A 215 10.97 8.94 8.87
N LEU A 216 12.16 9.22 8.31
CA LEU A 216 12.52 10.56 7.83
C LEU A 216 11.59 11.00 6.69
N LYS A 217 11.27 10.13 5.74
CA LYS A 217 10.32 10.44 4.65
C LYS A 217 8.92 10.75 5.18
N PHE A 218 8.44 9.97 6.15
CA PHE A 218 7.13 10.23 6.77
C PHE A 218 7.14 11.56 7.54
N SER A 219 8.18 11.80 8.34
CA SER A 219 8.33 13.06 9.10
C SER A 219 8.43 14.28 8.17
N ALA A 220 9.20 14.17 7.09
CA ALA A 220 9.30 15.22 6.08
C ALA A 220 7.95 15.49 5.39
N PHE A 221 7.18 14.44 5.08
CA PHE A 221 5.83 14.59 4.52
C PHE A 221 4.90 15.35 5.47
N VAL A 222 4.86 14.96 6.75
CA VAL A 222 4.04 15.65 7.77
C VAL A 222 4.47 17.10 7.90
N PHE A 223 5.79 17.34 7.96
CA PHE A 223 6.35 18.68 8.02
C PHE A 223 5.91 19.55 6.84
N VAL A 224 6.10 19.07 5.61
CA VAL A 224 5.73 19.80 4.38
C VAL A 224 4.22 20.07 4.36
N ALA A 225 3.38 19.11 4.72
CA ALA A 225 1.94 19.29 4.76
C ALA A 225 1.51 20.39 5.75
N LEU A 226 2.03 20.37 6.97
CA LEU A 226 1.74 21.39 7.98
C LEU A 226 2.32 22.75 7.60
N PHE A 227 3.53 22.78 7.03
CA PHE A 227 4.14 24.01 6.54
C PHE A 227 3.29 24.64 5.43
N CYS A 228 2.86 23.87 4.42
CA CYS A 228 1.99 24.37 3.35
C CYS A 228 0.66 24.92 3.91
N LEU A 229 0.06 24.25 4.90
CA LEU A 229 -1.16 24.72 5.55
C LEU A 229 -0.94 26.00 6.37
N SER A 230 0.27 26.27 6.84
CA SER A 230 0.62 27.50 7.58
C SER A 230 0.95 28.69 6.67
N ILE A 231 1.25 28.48 5.38
CA ILE A 231 1.68 29.57 4.46
C ILE A 231 0.71 30.76 4.42
N PRO A 232 -0.62 30.58 4.32
CA PRO A 232 -1.54 31.72 4.32
C PRO A 232 -1.46 32.53 5.63
N GLY A 233 -1.32 31.83 6.75
CA GLY A 233 -1.14 32.46 8.06
C GLY A 233 0.19 33.19 8.21
N LEU A 234 1.29 32.60 7.73
CA LEU A 234 2.61 33.23 7.69
C LEU A 234 2.59 34.50 6.84
N ALA A 235 1.99 34.46 5.66
CA ALA A 235 1.88 35.63 4.78
C ALA A 235 1.08 36.76 5.44
N LEU A 236 -0.07 36.45 6.04
CA LEU A 236 -0.89 37.45 6.74
C LEU A 236 -0.22 37.99 8.02
N ALA A 237 0.47 37.13 8.78
CA ALA A 237 1.20 37.56 9.96
C ALA A 237 2.35 38.52 9.63
N ALA A 238 2.95 38.40 8.45
CA ALA A 238 4.03 39.30 8.02
C ALA A 238 3.55 40.73 7.68
N ILE A 239 2.26 40.90 7.33
CA ILE A 239 1.70 42.19 6.91
C ILE A 239 0.71 42.80 7.92
N MET A 240 0.26 42.01 8.91
CA MET A 240 -0.72 42.45 9.92
C MET A 240 -0.06 42.67 11.27
N THR A 241 -0.59 43.63 12.06
CA THR A 241 -0.19 43.73 13.45
C THR A 241 -0.62 42.51 14.25
N PRO A 242 0.18 42.00 15.20
CA PRO A 242 -0.09 40.77 15.93
C PRO A 242 -1.50 40.67 16.54
N TRP A 243 -1.99 41.75 17.16
CA TRP A 243 -3.32 41.74 17.79
C TRP A 243 -4.47 41.66 16.78
N LYS A 244 -4.35 42.34 15.61
CA LYS A 244 -5.34 42.19 14.52
C LYS A 244 -5.36 40.77 13.96
N PHE A 245 -4.20 40.14 13.80
CA PHE A 245 -4.07 38.77 13.39
C PHE A 245 -4.77 37.81 14.36
N VAL A 246 -4.51 37.94 15.68
CA VAL A 246 -5.12 37.09 16.69
C VAL A 246 -6.65 37.23 16.71
N ILE A 247 -7.17 38.49 16.63
CA ILE A 247 -8.62 38.69 16.56
C ILE A 247 -9.22 38.07 15.33
N LEU A 248 -8.64 38.32 14.13
CA LEU A 248 -9.15 37.80 12.86
C LEU A 248 -9.19 36.25 12.87
N PHE A 249 -8.06 35.64 13.17
CA PHE A 249 -7.96 34.17 13.16
C PHE A 249 -8.72 33.52 14.31
N GLY A 250 -8.77 34.17 15.49
CA GLY A 250 -9.57 33.70 16.60
C GLY A 250 -11.08 33.70 16.30
N CYS A 251 -11.60 34.82 15.81
CA CYS A 251 -13.00 34.89 15.37
C CYS A 251 -13.31 33.90 14.22
N ALA A 252 -12.42 33.82 13.22
CA ALA A 252 -12.58 32.88 12.12
C ALA A 252 -12.56 31.42 12.60
N ALA A 253 -11.67 31.07 13.54
CA ALA A 253 -11.62 29.73 14.14
C ALA A 253 -12.89 29.39 14.91
N LEU A 254 -13.45 30.33 15.68
CA LEU A 254 -14.73 30.15 16.38
C LEU A 254 -15.89 29.94 15.39
N LEU A 255 -15.97 30.75 14.33
CA LEU A 255 -17.00 30.59 13.29
C LEU A 255 -16.87 29.23 12.58
N VAL A 256 -15.67 28.85 12.15
CA VAL A 256 -15.42 27.55 11.52
C VAL A 256 -15.76 26.41 12.49
N GLY A 257 -15.37 26.52 13.75
CA GLY A 257 -15.71 25.55 14.78
C GLY A 257 -17.21 25.39 14.97
N ALA A 258 -17.96 26.49 15.00
CA ALA A 258 -19.42 26.48 15.09
C ALA A 258 -20.07 25.82 13.86
N PHE A 259 -19.60 26.12 12.64
CA PHE A 259 -20.07 25.46 11.43
C PHE A 259 -19.74 23.97 11.41
N LEU A 260 -18.52 23.58 11.80
CA LEU A 260 -18.12 22.17 11.93
C LEU A 260 -19.01 21.44 12.94
N TRP A 261 -19.28 22.07 14.08
CA TRP A 261 -20.19 21.52 15.09
C TRP A 261 -21.58 21.24 14.51
N ARG A 262 -22.11 22.18 13.73
CA ARG A 262 -23.43 22.05 13.08
C ARG A 262 -23.48 20.93 12.04
N ILE A 263 -22.41 20.71 11.27
CA ILE A 263 -22.40 19.76 10.14
C ILE A 263 -21.63 18.46 10.42
N LYS A 264 -21.16 18.25 11.65
CA LYS A 264 -20.43 17.03 12.03
C LYS A 264 -21.28 15.76 11.97
N ALA A 265 -22.60 15.89 12.17
CA ALA A 265 -23.52 14.77 12.20
C ALA A 265 -23.62 14.06 10.83
N PRO A 266 -23.94 12.76 10.79
CA PRO A 266 -24.31 12.07 9.56
C PRO A 266 -25.47 12.78 8.85
N ARG A 267 -25.52 12.63 7.52
CA ARG A 267 -26.63 13.17 6.74
C ARG A 267 -27.90 12.37 7.02
N ALA A 268 -29.07 13.03 7.03
CA ALA A 268 -30.35 12.32 7.14
C ALA A 268 -30.49 11.31 5.98
N GLY A 269 -30.75 10.05 6.29
CA GLY A 269 -30.80 8.94 5.32
C GLY A 269 -29.48 8.17 5.14
N GLU A 270 -28.36 8.66 5.64
CA GLU A 270 -27.15 7.85 5.80
C GLU A 270 -27.45 6.81 6.89
N GLY A 271 -27.62 5.54 6.53
CA GLY A 271 -27.86 4.46 7.50
C GLY A 271 -26.80 4.48 8.59
N ALA A 272 -27.16 4.04 9.81
CA ALA A 272 -26.17 3.89 10.87
C ALA A 272 -25.03 2.98 10.40
N PRO A 273 -23.75 3.36 10.59
CA PRO A 273 -22.64 2.50 10.26
C PRO A 273 -22.80 1.16 10.99
N THR A 274 -22.48 0.07 10.31
CA THR A 274 -22.59 -1.29 10.86
C THR A 274 -21.70 -1.46 12.11
N ARG A 275 -20.68 -0.59 12.26
CA ARG A 275 -19.83 -0.48 13.46
C ARG A 275 -19.42 0.97 13.68
N SER A 276 -19.61 1.44 14.90
CA SER A 276 -19.13 2.74 15.38
C SER A 276 -17.66 2.65 15.82
N GLY A 277 -16.77 2.31 14.90
CA GLY A 277 -15.34 2.34 15.16
C GLY A 277 -14.73 3.64 14.66
N GLY A 278 -14.51 4.61 15.53
CA GLY A 278 -13.56 5.68 15.23
C GLY A 278 -12.14 5.11 15.07
N LEU A 279 -11.23 5.87 14.47
CA LEU A 279 -9.80 5.60 14.56
C LEU A 279 -9.44 5.41 16.04
N THR A 280 -9.34 4.18 16.49
CA THR A 280 -8.87 3.92 17.85
C THR A 280 -7.37 4.10 17.85
N VAL A 281 -6.82 4.72 18.88
CA VAL A 281 -5.36 4.85 19.09
C VAL A 281 -4.67 3.49 19.02
N LYS A 282 -5.39 2.39 19.31
CA LYS A 282 -4.89 1.02 19.13
C LYS A 282 -4.66 0.62 17.67
N SER A 283 -5.43 1.12 16.72
CA SER A 283 -5.18 0.87 15.28
C SER A 283 -4.00 1.67 14.73
N LEU A 284 -3.60 2.71 15.46
CA LEU A 284 -2.39 3.51 15.22
C LEU A 284 -1.23 3.08 16.12
N SER A 285 -1.41 2.10 17.02
CA SER A 285 -0.32 1.57 17.84
C SER A 285 0.67 0.87 16.92
N SER A 286 1.66 1.62 16.54
CA SER A 286 2.80 1.19 15.77
C SER A 286 3.68 0.28 16.62
N GLU A 287 4.12 -0.82 16.04
CA GLU A 287 5.25 -1.59 16.57
C GLU A 287 6.55 -0.78 16.50
N ASN A 288 6.51 0.38 15.85
CA ASN A 288 7.63 1.32 15.87
C ASN A 288 7.73 1.97 17.24
N LYS A 289 8.75 1.54 18.01
CA LYS A 289 9.02 2.01 19.37
C LYS A 289 9.19 3.54 19.50
N LEU A 290 9.51 4.23 18.40
CA LEU A 290 9.71 5.70 18.39
C LEU A 290 8.38 6.47 18.32
N LEU A 291 7.34 5.89 17.73
CA LEU A 291 6.00 6.51 17.60
C LEU A 291 4.94 5.80 18.48
N SER A 292 5.36 4.85 19.30
CA SER A 292 4.45 4.11 20.17
C SER A 292 3.93 5.02 21.29
N PRO A 293 2.61 4.98 21.62
CA PRO A 293 2.05 5.62 22.79
C PRO A 293 2.70 5.17 24.11
N ALA A 294 3.35 3.99 24.10
CA ALA A 294 4.14 3.50 25.24
C ALA A 294 5.46 4.27 25.45
N ASN A 295 5.87 5.11 24.49
CA ASN A 295 7.07 5.95 24.62
C ASN A 295 6.70 7.44 24.46
N PRO A 296 6.14 8.09 25.50
CA PRO A 296 5.76 9.50 25.43
C PRO A 296 6.97 10.43 25.18
N TRP A 297 8.15 10.06 25.65
CA TRP A 297 9.38 10.84 25.45
C TRP A 297 9.82 10.85 23.98
N GLY A 298 9.62 9.73 23.26
CA GLY A 298 9.85 9.69 21.81
C GLY A 298 8.93 10.65 21.05
N LEU A 299 7.66 10.72 21.44
CA LEU A 299 6.72 11.68 20.86
C LEU A 299 7.12 13.13 21.16
N VAL A 300 7.48 13.45 22.42
CA VAL A 300 7.96 14.77 22.82
C VAL A 300 9.21 15.17 22.04
N PHE A 301 10.17 14.24 21.87
CA PHE A 301 11.36 14.48 21.07
C PHE A 301 11.01 14.84 19.61
N TRP A 302 10.14 14.08 18.97
CA TRP A 302 9.75 14.34 17.57
C TRP A 302 8.95 15.64 17.42
N VAL A 303 8.09 15.99 18.38
CA VAL A 303 7.38 17.28 18.39
C VAL A 303 8.39 18.42 18.54
N ALA A 304 9.37 18.29 19.43
CA ALA A 304 10.43 19.29 19.59
C ALA A 304 11.27 19.45 18.31
N VAL A 305 11.68 18.35 17.68
CA VAL A 305 12.40 18.36 16.38
C VAL A 305 11.56 19.04 15.30
N PHE A 306 10.24 18.73 15.24
CA PHE A 306 9.32 19.38 14.31
C PHE A 306 9.26 20.90 14.56
N LEU A 307 9.08 21.34 15.80
CA LEU A 307 9.00 22.77 16.14
C LEU A 307 10.29 23.51 15.80
N VAL A 308 11.45 22.96 16.13
CA VAL A 308 12.76 23.55 15.78
C VAL A 308 12.92 23.64 14.26
N ALA A 309 12.63 22.57 13.53
CA ALA A 309 12.70 22.56 12.07
C ALA A 309 11.71 23.55 11.44
N TYR A 310 10.49 23.63 11.99
CA TYR A 310 9.48 24.58 11.54
C TYR A 310 9.96 26.03 11.72
N VAL A 311 10.44 26.38 12.91
CA VAL A 311 10.96 27.74 13.21
C VAL A 311 12.12 28.07 12.27
N ALA A 312 13.07 27.16 12.09
CA ALA A 312 14.22 27.38 11.22
C ALA A 312 13.81 27.59 9.75
N VAL A 313 12.97 26.71 9.19
CA VAL A 313 12.56 26.78 7.78
C VAL A 313 11.63 27.96 7.53
N ALA A 314 10.66 28.22 8.42
CA ALA A 314 9.75 29.35 8.29
C ALA A 314 10.49 30.69 8.42
N SER A 315 11.43 30.79 9.36
CA SER A 315 12.28 32.00 9.52
C SER A 315 13.15 32.23 8.29
N ALA A 316 13.78 31.19 7.76
CA ALA A 316 14.57 31.26 6.53
C ALA A 316 13.70 31.68 5.34
N ALA A 317 12.50 31.08 5.16
CA ALA A 317 11.58 31.44 4.10
C ALA A 317 11.12 32.92 4.19
N ILE A 318 10.75 33.37 5.37
CA ILE A 318 10.37 34.77 5.58
C ILE A 318 11.56 35.68 5.31
N PHE A 319 12.75 35.36 5.80
CA PHE A 319 13.96 36.12 5.56
C PHE A 319 14.29 36.25 4.08
N VAL A 320 14.26 35.15 3.32
CA VAL A 320 14.53 35.12 1.88
C VAL A 320 13.52 35.99 1.10
N VAL A 321 12.27 36.05 1.54
CA VAL A 321 11.23 36.86 0.88
C VAL A 321 11.25 38.33 1.37
N SER A 322 11.40 38.55 2.67
CA SER A 322 11.26 39.89 3.25
C SER A 322 12.48 40.79 2.98
N VAL A 323 13.70 40.24 2.94
CA VAL A 323 14.92 41.03 2.73
C VAL A 323 14.95 41.71 1.36
N PRO A 324 14.73 41.01 0.23
CA PRO A 324 14.65 41.67 -1.08
C PRO A 324 13.49 42.66 -1.16
N LEU A 325 12.33 42.35 -0.55
CA LEU A 325 11.16 43.19 -0.57
C LEU A 325 11.37 44.47 0.23
N SER A 326 12.00 44.35 1.41
CA SER A 326 12.34 45.48 2.25
C SER A 326 13.44 46.36 1.64
N PHE A 327 14.42 45.74 0.98
CA PHE A 327 15.45 46.47 0.23
C PHE A 327 14.83 47.27 -0.94
N ALA A 328 13.93 46.63 -1.71
CA ALA A 328 13.21 47.34 -2.78
C ALA A 328 12.31 48.46 -2.23
N ALA A 329 11.63 48.22 -1.11
CA ALA A 329 10.83 49.28 -0.44
C ALA A 329 11.69 50.40 0.07
N ALA A 330 12.85 50.12 0.68
CA ALA A 330 13.79 51.13 1.17
C ALA A 330 14.35 52.00 0.03
N LEU A 331 14.61 51.39 -1.14
CA LEU A 331 15.02 52.14 -2.36
C LEU A 331 13.94 53.09 -2.85
N ILE A 332 12.65 52.74 -2.67
CA ILE A 332 11.52 53.54 -3.13
C ILE A 332 11.12 54.59 -2.09
N THR A 333 11.14 54.26 -0.82
CA THR A 333 10.60 55.10 0.29
C THR A 333 11.65 55.80 1.12
N GLY A 334 12.93 55.47 0.98
CA GLY A 334 14.02 56.04 1.76
C GLY A 334 14.03 55.66 3.26
N THR A 335 13.26 54.68 3.69
CA THR A 335 13.14 54.27 5.11
C THR A 335 14.07 53.12 5.45
N VAL A 336 14.79 53.22 6.57
CA VAL A 336 15.65 52.16 7.14
C VAL A 336 14.80 51.24 8.03
N ILE A 337 14.83 49.92 7.76
CA ILE A 337 14.08 48.95 8.56
C ILE A 337 14.94 48.51 9.74
N SER A 338 14.54 48.91 10.95
CA SER A 338 15.12 48.42 12.20
C SER A 338 14.25 47.30 12.79
N ASP A 339 14.91 46.28 13.36
CA ASP A 339 14.34 45.17 14.12
C ASP A 339 13.58 44.08 13.29
N GLN A 340 14.29 43.48 12.33
CA GLN A 340 13.74 42.42 11.51
C GLN A 340 13.56 41.07 12.23
N LEU A 341 14.44 40.75 13.21
CA LEU A 341 14.47 39.42 13.83
C LEU A 341 13.25 39.19 14.73
N GLY A 342 12.87 40.17 15.55
CA GLY A 342 11.68 40.06 16.40
C GLY A 342 10.39 39.94 15.58
N SER A 343 10.29 40.70 14.48
CA SER A 343 9.17 40.62 13.56
C SER A 343 9.06 39.24 12.87
N ILE A 344 10.20 38.67 12.45
CA ILE A 344 10.24 37.33 11.83
C ILE A 344 9.78 36.27 12.83
N ILE A 345 10.32 36.28 14.05
CA ILE A 345 9.94 35.31 15.10
C ILE A 345 8.45 35.42 15.41
N CYS A 346 7.93 36.62 15.59
CA CYS A 346 6.51 36.84 15.82
C CYS A 346 5.64 36.30 14.68
N SER A 347 6.01 36.58 13.43
CA SER A 347 5.32 36.10 12.25
C SER A 347 5.34 34.58 12.15
N VAL A 348 6.45 33.93 12.50
CA VAL A 348 6.58 32.46 12.53
C VAL A 348 5.66 31.83 13.56
N VAL A 349 5.62 32.40 14.78
CA VAL A 349 4.74 31.92 15.86
C VAL A 349 3.26 32.08 15.47
N LEU A 350 2.88 33.24 14.95
CA LEU A 350 1.52 33.50 14.49
C LEU A 350 1.14 32.60 13.31
N GLY A 351 2.06 32.37 12.36
CA GLY A 351 1.87 31.42 11.27
C GLY A 351 1.62 30.02 11.77
N LEU A 352 2.35 29.56 12.79
CA LEU A 352 2.09 28.26 13.43
C LEU A 352 0.71 28.23 14.11
N CYS A 353 0.35 29.29 14.84
CA CYS A 353 -0.96 29.41 15.47
C CYS A 353 -2.11 29.40 14.44
N SER A 354 -1.88 29.86 13.20
CA SER A 354 -2.88 29.86 12.15
C SER A 354 -3.35 28.44 11.76
N LEU A 355 -2.58 27.41 12.05
CA LEU A 355 -2.99 26.00 11.85
C LEU A 355 -4.27 25.66 12.63
N ALA A 356 -4.51 26.32 13.78
CA ALA A 356 -5.76 26.18 14.53
C ALA A 356 -7.00 26.65 13.76
N PHE A 357 -6.82 27.43 12.71
CA PHE A 357 -7.88 27.84 11.79
C PHE A 357 -7.81 27.10 10.45
N THR A 358 -6.65 27.01 9.82
CA THR A 358 -6.52 26.47 8.46
C THR A 358 -6.89 24.98 8.39
N ILE A 359 -6.53 24.18 9.40
CA ILE A 359 -6.91 22.76 9.46
C ILE A 359 -8.43 22.60 9.61
N PRO A 360 -9.11 23.23 10.59
CA PRO A 360 -10.57 23.17 10.68
C PRO A 360 -11.28 23.72 9.42
N ALA A 361 -10.77 24.79 8.82
CA ALA A 361 -11.35 25.36 7.59
C ALA A 361 -11.28 24.37 6.42
N LEU A 362 -10.14 23.69 6.26
CA LEU A 362 -9.98 22.64 5.26
C LEU A 362 -10.95 21.47 5.51
N VAL A 363 -11.06 21.03 6.78
CA VAL A 363 -11.97 19.98 7.21
C VAL A 363 -13.44 20.38 6.99
N LEU A 364 -13.79 21.65 7.27
CA LEU A 364 -15.12 22.19 6.98
C LEU A 364 -15.43 22.14 5.49
N TRP A 365 -14.52 22.65 4.66
CA TRP A 365 -14.71 22.62 3.20
C TRP A 365 -14.90 21.21 2.68
N LEU A 366 -14.04 20.30 3.12
CA LEU A 366 -14.17 18.87 2.80
C LEU A 366 -15.54 18.32 3.19
N ARG A 367 -16.01 18.61 4.43
CA ARG A 367 -17.32 18.14 4.90
C ARG A 367 -18.47 18.72 4.06
N VAL A 368 -18.35 19.94 3.59
CA VAL A 368 -19.33 20.54 2.66
C VAL A 368 -19.35 19.78 1.32
N LEU A 369 -18.18 19.42 0.79
CA LEU A 369 -18.08 18.62 -0.44
C LEU A 369 -18.68 17.22 -0.27
N GLU A 370 -18.42 16.56 0.86
CA GLU A 370 -19.00 15.26 1.18
C GLU A 370 -20.54 15.31 1.25
N ARG A 371 -21.10 16.36 1.88
CA ARG A 371 -22.56 16.52 2.00
C ARG A 371 -23.24 16.87 0.65
N ARG A 372 -22.54 17.42 -0.29
CA ARG A 372 -23.03 17.70 -1.66
C ARG A 372 -22.84 16.52 -2.60
N ASP A 373 -22.16 15.49 -2.16
CA ASP A 373 -21.88 14.33 -3.01
C ASP A 373 -23.17 13.53 -3.26
N SER A 374 -23.54 13.38 -4.52
CA SER A 374 -24.69 12.62 -4.98
C SER A 374 -24.33 11.32 -5.69
N SER A 375 -23.03 11.03 -5.88
CA SER A 375 -22.54 9.89 -6.65
C SER A 375 -22.48 8.60 -5.79
N GLN A 376 -23.59 8.26 -5.13
CA GLN A 376 -23.65 7.15 -4.17
C GLN A 376 -24.32 5.89 -4.73
N ASP A 377 -24.78 5.91 -5.96
CA ASP A 377 -25.46 4.79 -6.58
C ASP A 377 -24.44 3.79 -7.11
N ALA A 378 -24.16 2.76 -6.31
CA ALA A 378 -23.46 1.60 -6.83
C ALA A 378 -24.40 0.83 -7.75
N PRO A 379 -24.05 0.60 -9.04
CA PRO A 379 -24.84 -0.25 -9.90
C PRO A 379 -24.94 -1.67 -9.34
N PRO A 380 -25.96 -2.44 -9.69
CA PRO A 380 -26.14 -3.80 -9.18
C PRO A 380 -24.97 -4.68 -9.63
N VAL A 381 -24.56 -5.60 -8.76
CA VAL A 381 -23.52 -6.59 -9.04
C VAL A 381 -24.04 -7.59 -10.08
N ASP A 382 -23.24 -7.84 -11.13
CA ASP A 382 -23.53 -8.93 -12.08
C ASP A 382 -23.34 -10.29 -11.39
N LEU A 383 -24.46 -11.00 -11.18
CA LEU A 383 -24.47 -12.30 -10.51
C LEU A 383 -23.69 -13.39 -11.26
N ARG A 384 -23.52 -13.28 -12.57
CA ARG A 384 -22.73 -14.24 -13.36
C ARG A 384 -21.24 -14.04 -13.10
N GLU A 385 -20.79 -12.78 -13.13
CA GLU A 385 -19.41 -12.45 -12.82
C GLU A 385 -19.10 -12.74 -11.33
N LEU A 386 -20.02 -12.44 -10.43
CA LEU A 386 -19.89 -12.78 -9.01
C LEU A 386 -19.66 -14.29 -8.81
N ARG A 387 -20.47 -15.15 -9.44
CA ARG A 387 -20.29 -16.61 -9.35
C ARG A 387 -18.92 -17.07 -9.84
N LYS A 388 -18.41 -16.48 -10.92
CA LYS A 388 -17.07 -16.80 -11.43
C LYS A 388 -15.95 -16.37 -10.46
N MET A 389 -16.13 -15.24 -9.77
CA MET A 389 -15.17 -14.78 -8.77
C MET A 389 -15.16 -15.70 -7.55
N THR A 390 -16.34 -16.04 -7.04
CA THR A 390 -16.48 -16.82 -5.80
C THR A 390 -16.17 -18.29 -5.97
N HIS A 391 -16.25 -18.83 -7.18
CA HIS A 391 -16.06 -20.26 -7.46
C HIS A 391 -14.72 -20.82 -6.94
N ARG A 392 -13.67 -20.01 -6.87
CA ARG A 392 -12.33 -20.44 -6.44
C ARG A 392 -12.01 -20.08 -4.98
N GLU A 393 -12.78 -19.16 -4.38
CA GLU A 393 -12.41 -18.52 -3.10
C GLU A 393 -12.36 -19.49 -1.90
N ASP A 394 -13.17 -20.55 -1.94
CA ASP A 394 -13.25 -21.51 -0.85
C ASP A 394 -12.36 -22.76 -1.04
N TRP A 395 -11.71 -22.88 -2.20
CA TRP A 395 -10.94 -24.08 -2.57
C TRP A 395 -9.43 -23.92 -2.41
N ILE A 396 -8.94 -22.70 -2.32
CA ILE A 396 -7.50 -22.41 -2.23
C ILE A 396 -7.22 -21.45 -1.08
N PRO A 397 -6.06 -21.61 -0.38
CA PRO A 397 -5.69 -20.75 0.73
C PRO A 397 -5.52 -19.28 0.35
N GLN A 398 -5.01 -19.01 -0.86
CA GLN A 398 -4.74 -17.68 -1.36
C GLN A 398 -5.73 -17.28 -2.45
N ASN A 399 -6.10 -16.01 -2.46
CA ASN A 399 -7.00 -15.41 -3.41
C ASN A 399 -6.47 -14.07 -3.93
N HIS A 400 -7.09 -13.60 -5.01
CA HIS A 400 -6.71 -12.36 -5.67
C HIS A 400 -7.94 -11.52 -6.00
N MET A 401 -7.81 -10.21 -5.86
CA MET A 401 -8.79 -9.27 -6.36
C MET A 401 -8.12 -8.12 -7.11
N GLY A 402 -8.76 -7.68 -8.19
CA GLY A 402 -8.48 -6.45 -8.89
C GLY A 402 -9.75 -5.61 -9.00
N SER A 403 -9.64 -4.32 -8.76
CA SER A 403 -10.74 -3.34 -8.78
C SER A 403 -10.26 -2.07 -9.47
N VAL A 404 -11.13 -1.49 -10.31
CA VAL A 404 -10.89 -0.18 -10.93
C VAL A 404 -12.15 0.66 -10.76
N VAL A 405 -11.98 1.86 -10.21
CA VAL A 405 -13.07 2.80 -9.93
C VAL A 405 -12.79 4.16 -10.55
N LEU A 406 -13.84 4.86 -10.94
CA LEU A 406 -13.75 6.27 -11.31
C LEU A 406 -13.53 7.12 -10.06
N VAL A 407 -12.74 8.18 -10.20
CA VAL A 407 -12.47 9.13 -9.11
C VAL A 407 -13.35 10.36 -9.26
N LYS A 408 -13.98 10.78 -8.18
CA LYS A 408 -14.83 11.97 -8.12
C LYS A 408 -14.02 13.21 -8.49
N PRO A 409 -14.52 14.09 -9.38
CA PRO A 409 -13.79 15.26 -9.84
C PRO A 409 -13.66 16.35 -8.76
N GLY A 410 -12.74 17.27 -8.96
CA GLY A 410 -12.53 18.46 -8.13
C GLY A 410 -11.09 18.64 -7.69
N VAL A 411 -10.53 19.83 -7.91
CA VAL A 411 -9.10 20.13 -7.65
C VAL A 411 -8.72 19.87 -6.19
N LEU A 412 -9.49 20.41 -5.24
CA LEU A 412 -9.20 20.21 -3.81
C LEU A 412 -9.32 18.74 -3.42
N ARG A 413 -10.39 18.06 -3.88
CA ARG A 413 -10.61 16.64 -3.60
C ARG A 413 -9.44 15.81 -4.12
N MET A 414 -9.01 16.07 -5.34
CA MET A 414 -7.88 15.37 -5.95
C MET A 414 -6.56 15.64 -5.20
N ALA A 415 -6.29 16.90 -4.84
CA ALA A 415 -5.10 17.26 -4.08
C ALA A 415 -5.06 16.54 -2.72
N LEU A 416 -6.18 16.55 -1.98
CA LEU A 416 -6.30 15.86 -0.69
C LEU A 416 -6.21 14.33 -0.85
N PHE A 417 -6.75 13.79 -1.94
CA PHE A 417 -6.72 12.37 -2.22
C PHE A 417 -5.28 11.89 -2.50
N HIS A 418 -4.53 12.62 -3.33
CA HIS A 418 -3.11 12.34 -3.56
C HIS A 418 -2.27 12.49 -2.29
N ALA A 419 -2.50 13.56 -1.52
CA ALA A 419 -1.82 13.76 -0.26
C ALA A 419 -2.15 12.65 0.75
N GLY A 420 -3.43 12.25 0.85
CA GLY A 420 -3.88 11.15 1.69
C GLY A 420 -3.23 9.81 1.30
N HIS A 421 -3.20 9.48 0.02
CA HIS A 421 -2.50 8.29 -0.49
C HIS A 421 -1.01 8.33 -0.18
N ARG A 422 -0.34 9.47 -0.42
CA ARG A 422 1.08 9.62 -0.09
C ARG A 422 1.34 9.42 1.40
N GLY A 423 0.54 10.09 2.24
CA GLY A 423 0.64 9.95 3.70
C GLY A 423 0.37 8.53 4.18
N LEU A 424 -0.68 7.89 3.66
CA LEU A 424 -1.02 6.50 3.98
C LEU A 424 0.11 5.54 3.58
N GLY A 425 0.66 5.67 2.36
CA GLY A 425 1.75 4.83 1.89
C GLY A 425 3.02 4.95 2.74
N LEU A 426 3.36 6.16 3.17
CA LEU A 426 4.49 6.41 4.08
C LEU A 426 4.23 5.88 5.49
N LEU A 427 3.01 6.08 6.02
CA LEU A 427 2.59 5.57 7.32
C LEU A 427 2.67 4.05 7.38
N LEU A 428 2.18 3.36 6.34
CA LEU A 428 2.23 1.90 6.26
C LEU A 428 3.67 1.37 6.27
N ARG A 429 4.61 2.05 5.64
CA ARG A 429 6.03 1.68 5.68
C ARG A 429 6.64 1.79 7.06
N VAL A 430 6.23 2.81 7.83
CA VAL A 430 6.70 3.01 9.21
C VAL A 430 6.07 2.02 10.17
N GLN A 431 4.79 1.69 9.99
CA GLN A 431 4.02 0.83 10.91
C GLN A 431 4.14 -0.66 10.60
N ALA A 432 4.12 -1.05 9.32
CA ALA A 432 4.14 -2.46 8.90
C ALA A 432 5.58 -2.99 8.82
N THR A 433 6.27 -3.05 9.94
CA THR A 433 7.68 -3.46 9.98
C THR A 433 7.89 -4.96 10.08
N ASP A 434 6.90 -5.73 10.57
CA ASP A 434 7.03 -7.16 10.86
C ASP A 434 6.04 -8.03 10.07
N GLY A 435 5.71 -7.62 8.85
CA GLY A 435 4.93 -8.43 7.93
C GLY A 435 3.40 -8.29 8.04
N TYR A 436 2.90 -7.47 8.96
CA TYR A 436 1.47 -7.32 9.18
C TYR A 436 0.99 -5.90 8.97
N LEU A 437 -0.18 -5.73 8.35
CA LEU A 437 -0.86 -4.45 8.28
C LEU A 437 -1.65 -4.25 9.58
N GLY A 438 -1.03 -3.67 10.58
CA GLY A 438 -1.61 -3.61 11.91
C GLY A 438 -1.86 -5.01 12.49
N SER A 439 -3.13 -5.35 12.74
CA SER A 439 -3.53 -6.70 13.17
C SER A 439 -3.96 -7.63 12.01
N MET A 440 -3.92 -7.18 10.76
CA MET A 440 -4.28 -7.99 9.60
C MET A 440 -3.11 -8.86 9.16
N ARG A 441 -3.34 -10.17 9.11
CA ARG A 441 -2.34 -11.20 8.84
C ARG A 441 -2.68 -12.04 7.62
N THR A 442 -3.45 -11.46 6.70
CA THR A 442 -4.01 -12.18 5.55
C THR A 442 -3.60 -11.57 4.21
N ILE A 443 -2.77 -10.51 4.21
CA ILE A 443 -2.42 -9.79 3.00
C ILE A 443 -0.97 -10.08 2.62
N HIS A 444 -0.77 -10.70 1.45
CA HIS A 444 0.57 -10.87 0.89
C HIS A 444 1.08 -9.58 0.25
N PHE A 445 0.32 -9.07 -0.72
CA PHE A 445 0.62 -7.82 -1.42
C PHE A 445 -0.68 -7.08 -1.68
N ALA A 446 -0.71 -5.80 -1.40
CA ALA A 446 -1.81 -4.92 -1.75
C ALA A 446 -1.28 -3.57 -2.21
N HIS A 447 -1.90 -3.00 -3.25
CA HIS A 447 -1.51 -1.68 -3.72
C HIS A 447 -2.63 -0.93 -4.41
N TRP A 448 -2.53 0.39 -4.38
CA TRP A 448 -3.35 1.32 -5.15
C TRP A 448 -2.47 2.10 -6.12
N ALA A 449 -3.01 2.41 -7.28
CA ALA A 449 -2.36 3.34 -8.20
C ALA A 449 -3.40 4.18 -8.96
N PHE A 450 -3.04 5.42 -9.24
CA PHE A 450 -3.82 6.31 -10.09
C PHE A 450 -3.56 6.03 -11.56
N VAL A 451 -4.61 6.02 -12.35
CA VAL A 451 -4.58 5.70 -13.77
C VAL A 451 -5.27 6.82 -14.56
N ASN A 452 -4.91 7.01 -15.82
CA ASN A 452 -5.53 7.95 -16.75
C ASN A 452 -5.62 9.38 -16.16
N ASN A 453 -4.47 9.96 -15.85
CA ASN A 453 -4.38 11.30 -15.24
C ASN A 453 -5.22 11.43 -13.95
N SER A 454 -5.22 10.37 -13.14
CA SER A 454 -5.96 10.28 -11.87
C SER A 454 -7.49 10.29 -11.99
N SER A 455 -8.05 10.09 -13.18
CA SER A 455 -9.50 9.93 -13.36
C SER A 455 -9.99 8.58 -12.85
N ARG A 456 -9.09 7.61 -12.70
CA ARG A 456 -9.37 6.27 -12.17
C ARG A 456 -8.38 5.91 -11.08
N LEU A 457 -8.87 5.13 -10.13
CA LEU A 457 -8.06 4.47 -9.11
C LEU A 457 -8.17 2.98 -9.31
N MET A 458 -7.04 2.28 -9.37
CA MET A 458 -7.01 0.83 -9.32
C MET A 458 -6.52 0.35 -7.97
N PHE A 459 -6.98 -0.84 -7.58
CA PHE A 459 -6.54 -1.59 -6.41
C PHE A 459 -6.36 -3.05 -6.76
N PHE A 460 -5.25 -3.62 -6.31
CA PHE A 460 -4.98 -5.06 -6.40
C PHE A 460 -4.55 -5.58 -5.05
N SER A 461 -4.98 -6.80 -4.74
CA SER A 461 -4.59 -7.49 -3.51
C SER A 461 -4.47 -9.00 -3.74
N ASN A 462 -3.40 -9.58 -3.20
CA ASN A 462 -3.19 -11.00 -3.03
C ASN A 462 -3.34 -11.30 -1.55
N PHE A 463 -4.29 -12.15 -1.18
CA PHE A 463 -4.71 -12.33 0.22
C PHE A 463 -5.07 -13.77 0.53
N ASP A 464 -5.12 -14.10 1.82
CA ASP A 464 -5.53 -15.40 2.33
C ASP A 464 -7.04 -15.45 2.60
N ASN A 465 -7.63 -16.63 2.50
CA ASN A 465 -9.02 -16.96 2.75
C ASN A 465 -10.01 -16.35 1.72
N SER A 466 -11.32 -16.50 1.97
CA SER A 466 -12.36 -15.97 1.12
C SER A 466 -12.37 -14.43 1.12
N TRP A 467 -12.82 -13.86 0.02
CA TRP A 467 -12.94 -12.40 -0.14
C TRP A 467 -13.83 -11.75 0.93
N ASP A 468 -14.90 -12.43 1.34
CA ASP A 468 -15.82 -11.90 2.35
C ASP A 468 -15.14 -11.81 3.71
N SER A 469 -14.41 -12.84 4.13
CA SER A 469 -13.62 -12.85 5.36
C SER A 469 -12.52 -11.80 5.33
N TYR A 470 -11.81 -11.68 4.21
CA TYR A 470 -10.77 -10.68 3.99
C TYR A 470 -11.30 -9.25 4.14
N LEU A 471 -12.46 -8.92 3.51
CA LEU A 471 -13.04 -7.59 3.65
C LEU A 471 -13.63 -7.33 5.03
N ASP A 472 -14.18 -8.34 5.71
CA ASP A 472 -14.65 -8.17 7.09
C ASP A 472 -13.50 -7.79 8.02
N ASP A 473 -12.36 -8.45 7.90
CA ASP A 473 -11.15 -8.08 8.62
C ASP A 473 -10.72 -6.63 8.36
N PHE A 474 -10.76 -6.17 7.10
CA PHE A 474 -10.47 -4.79 6.74
C PHE A 474 -11.46 -3.79 7.34
N ILE A 475 -12.75 -4.08 7.22
CA ILE A 475 -13.82 -3.23 7.75
C ILE A 475 -13.69 -3.12 9.26
N GLU A 476 -13.40 -4.23 9.95
CA GLU A 476 -13.27 -4.25 11.39
C GLU A 476 -12.02 -3.51 11.90
N LYS A 477 -10.90 -3.73 11.25
CA LYS A 477 -9.58 -3.33 11.78
C LYS A 477 -9.03 -2.04 11.17
N ALA A 478 -9.46 -1.70 9.94
CA ALA A 478 -8.84 -0.61 9.17
C ALA A 478 -9.82 0.24 8.34
N HIS A 479 -11.13 0.30 8.70
CA HIS A 479 -12.13 1.04 7.91
C HIS A 479 -11.76 2.50 7.64
N GLY A 480 -11.11 3.19 8.58
CA GLY A 480 -10.64 4.58 8.37
C GLY A 480 -9.58 4.69 7.28
N GLY A 481 -8.64 3.76 7.23
CA GLY A 481 -7.64 3.67 6.16
C GLY A 481 -8.25 3.34 4.81
N LEU A 482 -9.22 2.41 4.77
CA LEU A 482 -9.97 2.08 3.57
C LEU A 482 -10.80 3.26 3.06
N THR A 483 -11.47 3.97 3.99
CA THR A 483 -12.26 5.16 3.66
C THR A 483 -11.36 6.25 3.07
N LEU A 484 -10.17 6.47 3.63
CA LEU A 484 -9.18 7.40 3.08
C LEU A 484 -8.69 6.94 1.70
N ALA A 485 -8.42 5.64 1.51
CA ALA A 485 -7.89 5.11 0.26
C ALA A 485 -8.91 5.05 -0.88
N TRP A 486 -10.20 4.90 -0.59
CA TRP A 486 -11.25 4.74 -1.62
C TRP A 486 -12.37 5.77 -1.57
N GLY A 487 -12.45 6.62 -0.55
CA GLY A 487 -13.59 7.53 -0.32
C GLY A 487 -13.86 8.52 -1.44
N SER A 488 -12.87 8.79 -2.29
CA SER A 488 -13.06 9.61 -3.50
C SER A 488 -13.49 8.78 -4.72
N GLY A 489 -13.73 7.48 -4.61
CA GLY A 489 -14.30 6.67 -5.68
C GLY A 489 -15.78 6.97 -5.91
N VAL A 490 -16.19 6.97 -7.18
CA VAL A 490 -17.61 7.13 -7.55
C VAL A 490 -18.39 5.93 -7.03
N GLY A 491 -19.56 6.18 -6.45
CA GLY A 491 -20.41 5.14 -5.84
C GLY A 491 -19.98 4.66 -4.46
N PHE A 492 -18.81 5.10 -3.95
CA PHE A 492 -18.35 4.72 -2.60
C PHE A 492 -19.34 5.20 -1.53
N PRO A 493 -19.59 4.41 -0.46
CA PRO A 493 -20.48 4.79 0.63
C PRO A 493 -20.17 6.17 1.22
N PRO A 494 -21.16 6.89 1.76
CA PRO A 494 -20.98 8.24 2.30
C PRO A 494 -19.85 8.32 3.31
N THR A 495 -18.99 9.32 3.15
CA THR A 495 -17.85 9.56 4.06
C THR A 495 -18.10 10.76 4.96
N ARG A 496 -17.39 10.78 6.07
CA ARG A 496 -17.34 11.91 6.99
C ARG A 496 -15.90 12.18 7.38
N PHE A 497 -15.42 13.38 7.06
CA PHE A 497 -14.04 13.82 7.31
C PHE A 497 -12.97 12.89 6.69
N LEU A 498 -13.25 12.31 5.52
CA LEU A 498 -12.42 11.37 4.76
C LEU A 498 -12.11 10.02 5.41
N VAL A 499 -12.33 9.84 6.69
CA VAL A 499 -11.87 8.66 7.44
C VAL A 499 -12.98 7.98 8.26
N LEU A 500 -14.10 8.66 8.44
CA LEU A 500 -15.23 8.13 9.20
C LEU A 500 -16.36 7.70 8.24
N ASP A 501 -17.24 6.86 8.74
CA ASP A 501 -18.35 6.24 8.00
C ASP A 501 -17.80 5.41 6.81
N GLY A 502 -18.12 5.70 5.57
CA GLY A 502 -17.54 5.06 4.39
C GLY A 502 -17.48 3.53 4.45
N ALA A 503 -16.29 2.98 4.54
CA ALA A 503 -16.09 1.53 4.61
C ALA A 503 -16.73 0.86 5.85
N SER A 504 -17.06 1.60 6.92
CA SER A 504 -17.79 1.06 8.07
C SER A 504 -19.24 0.67 7.76
N HIS A 505 -19.80 1.18 6.64
CA HIS A 505 -21.06 0.69 6.06
C HIS A 505 -20.83 -0.64 5.33
N GLY A 506 -20.42 -1.67 6.02
CA GLY A 506 -19.86 -2.91 5.50
C GLY A 506 -20.62 -3.54 4.35
N ARG A 507 -21.97 -3.62 4.41
CA ARG A 507 -22.80 -4.17 3.34
C ARG A 507 -22.71 -3.34 2.06
N GLN A 508 -22.82 -2.01 2.17
CA GLN A 508 -22.75 -1.10 1.01
C GLN A 508 -21.34 -1.09 0.42
N PHE A 509 -20.33 -1.08 1.29
CA PHE A 509 -18.93 -1.12 0.87
C PHE A 509 -18.60 -2.42 0.13
N LYS A 510 -19.03 -3.59 0.64
CA LYS A 510 -18.84 -4.87 -0.04
C LYS A 510 -19.53 -4.90 -1.40
N ALA A 511 -20.79 -4.43 -1.51
CA ALA A 511 -21.50 -4.35 -2.78
C ALA A 511 -20.77 -3.45 -3.79
N TRP A 512 -20.33 -2.28 -3.36
CA TRP A 512 -19.56 -1.36 -4.18
C TRP A 512 -18.21 -1.97 -4.63
N ALA A 513 -17.48 -2.62 -3.72
CA ALA A 513 -16.22 -3.26 -4.04
C ALA A 513 -16.41 -4.41 -5.05
N ARG A 514 -17.40 -5.28 -4.86
CA ARG A 514 -17.72 -6.36 -5.81
C ARG A 514 -18.10 -5.82 -7.20
N HIS A 515 -18.86 -4.72 -7.26
CA HIS A 515 -19.20 -4.10 -8.53
C HIS A 515 -17.98 -3.57 -9.30
N SER A 516 -16.97 -3.05 -8.59
CA SER A 516 -15.75 -2.49 -9.19
C SER A 516 -14.72 -3.55 -9.62
N MET A 517 -14.92 -4.82 -9.24
CA MET A 517 -14.00 -5.91 -9.53
C MET A 517 -14.18 -6.46 -10.94
N ALA A 518 -13.08 -6.99 -11.49
CA ALA A 518 -13.10 -7.86 -12.66
C ALA A 518 -12.56 -9.25 -12.30
N VAL A 519 -13.03 -10.27 -13.04
CA VAL A 519 -12.47 -11.62 -12.93
C VAL A 519 -11.03 -11.61 -13.43
N SER A 520 -10.08 -11.97 -12.56
CA SER A 520 -8.69 -12.19 -12.97
C SER A 520 -8.61 -13.45 -13.82
N ARG A 521 -8.46 -13.28 -15.13
CA ARG A 521 -8.40 -14.39 -16.08
C ARG A 521 -7.09 -15.15 -16.01
N PHE A 522 -6.08 -14.51 -15.52
CA PHE A 522 -4.78 -15.08 -15.21
C PHE A 522 -4.33 -14.59 -13.84
N TRP A 523 -3.95 -15.53 -12.99
CA TRP A 523 -3.33 -15.24 -11.70
C TRP A 523 -2.31 -16.32 -11.35
N PHE A 524 -1.10 -15.89 -11.04
CA PHE A 524 0.03 -16.72 -10.65
C PHE A 524 0.47 -16.39 -9.23
N SER A 525 0.72 -17.41 -8.43
CA SER A 525 1.40 -17.33 -7.13
C SER A 525 2.56 -18.32 -7.10
N ALA A 526 3.72 -17.87 -6.69
CA ALA A 526 4.92 -18.71 -6.57
C ALA A 526 4.81 -19.75 -5.44
N TYR A 527 3.91 -19.55 -4.49
CA TYR A 527 3.74 -20.36 -3.27
C TYR A 527 2.26 -20.40 -2.83
N LYS A 528 1.37 -20.76 -3.74
CA LYS A 528 -0.09 -20.71 -3.59
C LYS A 528 -0.68 -21.43 -2.36
N ASP A 529 0.09 -22.36 -1.77
CA ASP A 529 -0.35 -23.16 -0.62
C ASP A 529 0.11 -22.57 0.72
N LEU A 530 0.81 -21.43 0.72
CA LEU A 530 1.35 -20.79 1.91
C LEU A 530 0.58 -19.51 2.27
N THR A 531 -0.03 -19.49 3.44
CA THR A 531 -0.61 -18.25 4.00
C THR A 531 0.49 -17.33 4.56
N VAL A 532 0.18 -16.04 4.72
CA VAL A 532 1.06 -15.06 5.36
C VAL A 532 1.55 -15.55 6.73
N ASN A 533 0.64 -16.11 7.54
CA ASN A 533 0.97 -16.65 8.85
C ASN A 533 1.93 -17.85 8.76
N GLN A 534 1.74 -18.73 7.78
CA GLN A 534 2.63 -19.88 7.58
C GLN A 534 4.02 -19.42 7.12
N ILE A 535 4.11 -18.45 6.23
CA ILE A 535 5.38 -17.86 5.80
C ILE A 535 6.11 -17.26 7.00
N GLU A 536 5.44 -16.47 7.85
CA GLU A 536 6.04 -15.88 9.04
C GLU A 536 6.46 -16.93 10.07
N ARG A 537 5.64 -17.97 10.29
CA ARG A 537 5.98 -19.10 11.17
C ARG A 537 7.22 -19.84 10.66
N ASN A 538 7.25 -20.20 9.38
CA ASN A 538 8.35 -20.92 8.77
C ASN A 538 9.66 -20.12 8.88
N ALA A 539 9.58 -18.79 8.65
CA ALA A 539 10.74 -17.90 8.81
C ALA A 539 11.23 -17.84 10.27
N ARG A 540 10.34 -17.79 11.28
CA ARG A 540 10.75 -17.83 12.70
C ARG A 540 11.39 -19.16 13.08
N ILE A 541 10.88 -20.27 12.55
CA ILE A 541 11.49 -21.60 12.76
C ILE A 541 12.89 -21.64 12.14
N ALA A 542 13.03 -21.17 10.89
CA ALA A 542 14.30 -21.10 10.19
C ALA A 542 15.32 -20.21 10.93
N ASP A 543 14.89 -19.03 11.36
CA ASP A 543 15.74 -18.09 12.10
C ASP A 543 16.18 -18.66 13.45
N GLY A 544 15.31 -19.43 14.13
CA GLY A 544 15.67 -20.16 15.33
C GLY A 544 16.72 -21.25 15.06
N LEU A 545 16.54 -22.07 14.03
CA LEU A 545 17.48 -23.14 13.67
C LEU A 545 18.82 -22.62 13.14
N ARG A 546 18.91 -21.40 12.62
CA ARG A 546 20.18 -20.72 12.27
C ARG A 546 21.03 -20.40 13.52
N LYS A 547 20.41 -20.13 14.65
CA LYS A 547 21.13 -19.93 15.91
C LYS A 547 21.70 -21.26 16.40
N ARG A 548 22.96 -21.28 16.79
CA ARG A 548 23.62 -22.52 17.35
C ARG A 548 23.00 -22.94 18.68
N THR A 549 22.62 -21.97 19.50
CA THR A 549 22.00 -22.18 20.81
C THR A 549 20.87 -21.17 21.01
N LEU A 550 19.85 -21.57 21.75
CA LEU A 550 18.77 -20.70 22.23
C LEU A 550 18.79 -20.69 23.76
N THR A 551 18.47 -19.60 24.40
CA THR A 551 18.12 -19.54 25.81
C THR A 551 16.85 -20.35 26.08
N ALA A 552 16.57 -20.76 27.31
CA ALA A 552 15.35 -21.51 27.64
C ALA A 552 14.10 -20.79 27.20
N LYS A 553 14.00 -19.47 27.46
CA LYS A 553 12.87 -18.63 27.08
C LYS A 553 12.72 -18.51 25.55
N GLU A 554 13.83 -18.36 24.82
CA GLU A 554 13.80 -18.33 23.35
C GLU A 554 13.38 -19.68 22.77
N ALA A 555 13.89 -20.78 23.31
CA ALA A 555 13.56 -22.13 22.87
C ALA A 555 12.08 -22.46 23.11
N ASP A 556 11.52 -22.09 24.26
CA ASP A 556 10.10 -22.28 24.56
C ASP A 556 9.21 -21.45 23.63
N ALA A 557 9.60 -20.22 23.32
CA ALA A 557 8.88 -19.38 22.36
C ALA A 557 8.95 -19.96 20.95
N TRP A 558 10.13 -20.41 20.51
CA TRP A 558 10.38 -21.03 19.21
C TRP A 558 9.63 -22.37 19.04
N ALA A 559 9.60 -23.19 20.07
CA ALA A 559 8.93 -24.49 20.03
C ALA A 559 7.41 -24.40 19.88
N ARG A 560 6.79 -23.25 20.17
CA ARG A 560 5.36 -23.02 19.94
C ARG A 560 5.01 -22.89 18.45
N ASP A 561 6.00 -22.61 17.62
CA ASP A 561 5.82 -22.52 16.17
C ASP A 561 5.94 -23.89 15.46
N LEU A 562 6.48 -24.92 16.13
CA LEU A 562 6.59 -26.30 15.63
C LEU A 562 5.23 -27.01 15.59
#